data_f35150872195d13a4e7848ce82be7461
#
_entry.id   f35150872195d13a4e7848ce82be7461
#
_cell.length_a   1.000
_cell.length_b   1.000
_cell.length_c   1.000
_cell.angle_alpha   90.00
_cell.angle_beta   90.00
_cell.angle_gamma   90.00
#
_symmetry.space_group_name_H-M   'P 1'
#
loop_
_entity.id
_entity.type
_entity.pdbx_description
1 polymer ?
#
loop_
_entity_poly.entity_id
_entity_poly.type
_entity_poly.pdbx_seq_one_letter_code
_entity_poly.pdbx_strand_id
1 'polypeptide(L)'
;ICFKQLYRIIMKKIFYLLILISFVFAQQGLNLEELESDDNGTLMYPYSGKVFEYWPNGDLKVRGRLRNGLRNGKWEYYHTNGSKMAVGKYFYGNGSKIDPETKIPMQGFVGNWTFYYKTGQQWQEGSWKDGIPSGEHVKWYPNGNTKTILTYESGELQGPITKWFEDGQVKEEAFYNFGKLDSSYSTWYSNGSKKEEGDYFRGIQNGHWTFWHENGELKRDGSYSNGEMDGIWVEYAADGNSIQRSRYNEGLFLYDLHWGPKELYTRSQKLRKKNIESSILVLDNIVNSFKESKYATRSQFLKAEIYMNDLKDFNAAIREYKAVVKLFPTSAQAQDSQYMVSYIYGSVLENKKQAKKEYKSFLKKYPSSRLVSAVRLELKQLNSRMARK
;
A
#
# COMPACT_ATOMS: atom_id res chain seq x y z
N ILE A 1 -76.66 -13.11 -46.91
CA ILE A 1 -75.65 -14.16 -46.66
C ILE A 1 -74.28 -13.76 -47.26
N CYS A 2 -74.28 -13.10 -48.39
CA CYS A 2 -73.04 -12.69 -49.14
C CYS A 2 -72.14 -11.73 -48.37
N PHE A 3 -72.65 -10.71 -47.64
CA PHE A 3 -71.93 -9.76 -46.91
C PHE A 3 -71.10 -10.31 -45.72
N LYS A 4 -71.65 -11.26 -44.98
CA LYS A 4 -70.96 -11.92 -43.87
C LYS A 4 -69.77 -12.78 -44.34
N GLN A 5 -69.91 -13.41 -45.53
CA GLN A 5 -68.83 -14.21 -46.10
C GLN A 5 -67.68 -13.35 -46.65
N LEU A 6 -67.98 -12.22 -47.26
CA LEU A 6 -66.98 -11.26 -47.76
C LEU A 6 -66.23 -10.63 -46.60
N TYR A 7 -66.93 -10.25 -45.54
CA TYR A 7 -66.31 -9.71 -44.35
C TYR A 7 -65.32 -10.70 -43.65
N ARG A 8 -65.70 -11.95 -43.55
CA ARG A 8 -64.82 -13.02 -43.04
C ARG A 8 -63.59 -13.27 -43.89
N ILE A 9 -63.69 -13.15 -45.19
CA ILE A 9 -62.58 -13.34 -46.12
C ILE A 9 -61.63 -12.13 -46.04
N ILE A 10 -62.14 -10.94 -45.93
CA ILE A 10 -61.34 -9.72 -45.76
C ILE A 10 -60.61 -9.72 -44.39
N MET A 11 -61.31 -10.04 -43.30
CA MET A 11 -60.69 -10.14 -41.98
C MET A 11 -59.66 -11.23 -41.90
N LYS A 12 -59.87 -12.39 -42.55
CA LYS A 12 -58.80 -13.41 -42.65
C LYS A 12 -57.58 -12.91 -43.43
N LYS A 13 -57.77 -12.21 -44.56
CA LYS A 13 -56.67 -11.66 -45.32
C LYS A 13 -55.90 -10.59 -44.54
N ILE A 14 -56.59 -9.72 -43.82
CA ILE A 14 -55.99 -8.74 -42.94
C ILE A 14 -55.23 -9.41 -41.81
N PHE A 15 -55.78 -10.45 -41.19
CA PHE A 15 -55.15 -11.25 -40.16
C PHE A 15 -53.87 -11.97 -40.67
N TYR A 16 -53.91 -12.56 -41.86
CA TYR A 16 -52.75 -13.17 -42.50
C TYR A 16 -51.70 -12.11 -42.90
N LEU A 17 -52.12 -10.91 -43.36
CA LEU A 17 -51.22 -9.81 -43.67
C LEU A 17 -50.56 -9.30 -42.39
N LEU A 18 -51.28 -9.14 -41.31
CA LEU A 18 -50.75 -8.76 -39.99
C LEU A 18 -49.75 -9.82 -39.44
N ILE A 19 -50.07 -11.11 -39.63
CA ILE A 19 -49.12 -12.19 -39.24
C ILE A 19 -47.89 -12.17 -40.15
N LEU A 20 -48.00 -11.96 -41.44
CA LEU A 20 -46.88 -11.85 -42.37
C LEU A 20 -46.03 -10.61 -42.06
N ILE A 21 -46.65 -9.45 -41.79
CA ILE A 21 -45.97 -8.25 -41.35
C ILE A 21 -45.25 -8.46 -40.02
N SER A 22 -45.90 -9.09 -39.03
CA SER A 22 -45.25 -9.42 -37.76
C SER A 22 -44.11 -10.44 -37.92
N PHE A 23 -44.23 -11.39 -38.89
CA PHE A 23 -43.16 -12.36 -39.17
C PHE A 23 -41.96 -11.70 -39.88
N VAL A 24 -42.20 -10.71 -40.78
CA VAL A 24 -41.16 -9.96 -41.44
C VAL A 24 -40.45 -9.04 -40.45
N PHE A 25 -41.19 -8.36 -39.57
CA PHE A 25 -40.58 -7.54 -38.49
C PHE A 25 -39.83 -8.40 -37.47
N ALA A 26 -40.33 -9.60 -37.14
CA ALA A 26 -39.61 -10.54 -36.25
C ALA A 26 -38.31 -11.06 -36.86
N GLN A 27 -38.18 -11.11 -38.19
CA GLN A 27 -36.92 -11.45 -38.89
C GLN A 27 -35.96 -10.28 -39.01
N GLN A 28 -36.45 -9.04 -39.14
CA GLN A 28 -35.61 -7.85 -39.26
C GLN A 28 -35.07 -7.35 -37.91
N GLY A 29 -35.80 -7.56 -36.80
CA GLY A 29 -35.48 -7.04 -35.46
C GLY A 29 -35.97 -5.59 -35.28
N LEU A 30 -35.87 -5.08 -34.04
CA LEU A 30 -36.27 -3.71 -33.69
C LEU A 30 -35.06 -2.83 -33.42
N ASN A 31 -35.20 -1.49 -33.65
CA ASN A 31 -34.22 -0.54 -33.18
C ASN A 31 -34.30 -0.44 -31.65
N LEU A 32 -33.14 -0.57 -31.00
CA LEU A 32 -33.06 -0.55 -29.54
C LEU A 32 -33.52 0.82 -28.97
N GLU A 33 -33.30 1.91 -29.69
CA GLU A 33 -33.73 3.26 -29.30
C GLU A 33 -35.26 3.46 -29.36
N GLU A 34 -35.98 2.62 -30.10
CA GLU A 34 -37.44 2.67 -30.17
C GLU A 34 -38.13 1.92 -29.00
N LEU A 35 -37.34 1.20 -28.21
CA LEU A 35 -37.83 0.48 -27.04
C LEU A 35 -37.81 1.42 -25.81
N GLU A 36 -38.98 1.72 -25.26
CA GLU A 36 -39.09 2.54 -24.05
C GLU A 36 -38.40 1.83 -22.86
N SER A 37 -37.59 2.57 -22.13
CA SER A 37 -36.92 2.11 -20.93
C SER A 37 -37.19 3.06 -19.75
N ASP A 38 -37.10 2.56 -18.53
CA ASP A 38 -37.11 3.36 -17.31
C ASP A 38 -35.77 4.11 -17.12
N ASP A 39 -35.71 4.91 -16.04
CA ASP A 39 -34.50 5.71 -15.69
C ASP A 39 -33.25 4.85 -15.42
N ASN A 40 -33.39 3.56 -15.20
CA ASN A 40 -32.31 2.59 -15.03
C ASN A 40 -31.93 1.86 -16.33
N GLY A 41 -32.59 2.19 -17.45
CA GLY A 41 -32.38 1.52 -18.74
C GLY A 41 -33.06 0.15 -18.87
N THR A 42 -33.99 -0.17 -17.98
CA THR A 42 -34.82 -1.39 -18.07
C THR A 42 -36.00 -1.13 -18.98
N LEU A 43 -36.24 -2.03 -19.96
CA LEU A 43 -37.36 -1.86 -20.88
C LEU A 43 -38.69 -1.95 -20.15
N MET A 44 -39.57 -0.98 -20.38
CA MET A 44 -40.91 -0.91 -19.79
C MET A 44 -41.80 -2.07 -20.27
N TYR A 45 -41.55 -2.60 -21.46
CA TYR A 45 -42.29 -3.72 -22.02
C TYR A 45 -41.37 -4.89 -22.36
N PRO A 46 -41.65 -6.13 -21.91
CA PRO A 46 -40.81 -7.27 -22.17
C PRO A 46 -40.82 -7.64 -23.66
N TYR A 47 -39.73 -7.31 -24.35
CA TYR A 47 -39.50 -7.68 -25.73
C TYR A 47 -38.53 -8.89 -25.81
N SER A 48 -38.83 -9.84 -26.71
CA SER A 48 -37.94 -10.97 -27.00
C SER A 48 -37.71 -11.09 -28.52
N GLY A 49 -36.48 -10.77 -28.95
CA GLY A 49 -36.16 -10.75 -30.37
C GLY A 49 -34.78 -10.16 -30.67
N LYS A 50 -34.45 -10.03 -31.95
CA LYS A 50 -33.27 -9.35 -32.42
C LYS A 50 -33.43 -7.83 -32.24
N VAL A 51 -32.36 -7.15 -31.87
CA VAL A 51 -32.32 -5.71 -31.75
C VAL A 51 -31.07 -5.16 -32.40
N PHE A 52 -31.17 -3.91 -32.89
CA PHE A 52 -30.14 -3.17 -33.57
C PHE A 52 -30.12 -1.74 -33.01
N GLU A 53 -29.01 -1.07 -33.10
CA GLU A 53 -28.86 0.36 -32.86
C GLU A 53 -27.87 0.91 -33.91
N TYR A 54 -28.09 2.13 -34.39
CA TYR A 54 -27.30 2.74 -35.46
C TYR A 54 -26.66 4.01 -34.98
N TRP A 55 -25.51 4.31 -35.49
CA TRP A 55 -24.88 5.62 -35.35
C TRP A 55 -25.65 6.69 -36.19
N PRO A 56 -25.54 7.98 -35.85
CA PRO A 56 -26.20 9.06 -36.64
C PRO A 56 -25.86 9.07 -38.13
N ASN A 57 -24.72 8.49 -38.53
CA ASN A 57 -24.30 8.34 -39.91
C ASN A 57 -24.95 7.13 -40.62
N GLY A 58 -25.80 6.39 -39.94
CA GLY A 58 -26.50 5.21 -40.47
C GLY A 58 -25.73 3.87 -40.34
N ASP A 59 -24.49 3.88 -39.87
CA ASP A 59 -23.72 2.66 -39.64
C ASP A 59 -24.23 1.91 -38.42
N LEU A 60 -24.11 0.57 -38.46
CA LEU A 60 -24.51 -0.28 -37.35
C LEU A 60 -23.63 0.02 -36.11
N LYS A 61 -24.27 0.33 -34.98
CA LYS A 61 -23.64 0.56 -33.69
C LYS A 61 -23.66 -0.67 -32.78
N VAL A 62 -24.81 -1.35 -32.71
CA VAL A 62 -25.02 -2.52 -31.85
C VAL A 62 -25.91 -3.52 -32.55
N ARG A 63 -25.67 -4.80 -32.35
CA ARG A 63 -26.62 -5.85 -32.62
C ARG A 63 -26.60 -6.94 -31.57
N GLY A 64 -27.77 -7.45 -31.21
CA GLY A 64 -27.90 -8.50 -30.24
C GLY A 64 -29.29 -9.11 -30.18
N ARG A 65 -29.60 -9.75 -29.09
CA ARG A 65 -30.94 -10.31 -28.84
C ARG A 65 -31.36 -9.98 -27.40
N LEU A 66 -32.60 -9.55 -27.25
CA LEU A 66 -33.28 -9.48 -25.98
C LEU A 66 -34.08 -10.74 -25.71
N ARG A 67 -34.20 -11.05 -24.41
CA ARG A 67 -35.14 -12.05 -23.88
C ARG A 67 -35.85 -11.46 -22.69
N ASN A 68 -37.18 -11.26 -22.79
CA ASN A 68 -38.00 -10.57 -21.79
C ASN A 68 -37.39 -9.19 -21.41
N GLY A 69 -36.99 -8.38 -22.38
CA GLY A 69 -36.40 -7.07 -22.19
C GLY A 69 -34.93 -7.04 -21.78
N LEU A 70 -34.33 -8.17 -21.46
CA LEU A 70 -32.95 -8.27 -20.99
C LEU A 70 -32.00 -8.78 -22.09
N ARG A 71 -30.76 -8.23 -22.11
CA ARG A 71 -29.72 -8.66 -23.05
C ARG A 71 -29.36 -10.12 -22.80
N ASN A 72 -29.42 -10.94 -23.85
CA ASN A 72 -29.18 -12.39 -23.76
C ASN A 72 -28.49 -12.95 -25.00
N GLY A 73 -27.54 -13.86 -24.81
CA GLY A 73 -26.78 -14.47 -25.91
C GLY A 73 -25.71 -13.52 -26.48
N LYS A 74 -25.29 -13.72 -27.73
CA LYS A 74 -24.23 -13.01 -28.40
C LYS A 74 -24.63 -11.57 -28.71
N TRP A 75 -23.73 -10.62 -28.38
CA TRP A 75 -23.83 -9.20 -28.70
C TRP A 75 -22.56 -8.72 -29.38
N GLU A 76 -22.72 -7.81 -30.34
CA GLU A 76 -21.63 -7.19 -31.09
C GLU A 76 -21.83 -5.67 -31.11
N TYR A 77 -20.77 -4.95 -30.85
CA TYR A 77 -20.68 -3.49 -30.84
C TYR A 77 -19.71 -3.05 -31.92
N TYR A 78 -19.95 -1.90 -32.53
CA TYR A 78 -19.18 -1.38 -33.66
C TYR A 78 -18.79 0.07 -33.42
N HIS A 79 -17.63 0.44 -33.91
CA HIS A 79 -17.18 1.81 -33.97
C HIS A 79 -17.91 2.59 -35.07
N THR A 80 -17.81 3.94 -35.05
CA THR A 80 -18.40 4.84 -36.04
C THR A 80 -17.88 4.64 -37.46
N ASN A 81 -16.78 3.92 -37.65
CA ASN A 81 -16.21 3.56 -38.95
C ASN A 81 -16.64 2.15 -39.42
N GLY A 82 -17.60 1.52 -38.72
CA GLY A 82 -18.09 0.18 -39.02
C GLY A 82 -17.21 -0.99 -38.55
N SER A 83 -15.99 -0.72 -38.06
CA SER A 83 -15.14 -1.79 -37.51
C SER A 83 -15.71 -2.30 -36.18
N LYS A 84 -15.43 -3.58 -35.86
CA LYS A 84 -15.89 -4.18 -34.61
C LYS A 84 -15.24 -3.50 -33.42
N MET A 85 -16.02 -3.13 -32.38
CA MET A 85 -15.59 -2.54 -31.14
C MET A 85 -15.53 -3.57 -29.99
N ALA A 86 -16.56 -4.42 -29.89
CA ALA A 86 -16.57 -5.48 -28.89
C ALA A 86 -17.49 -6.65 -29.31
N VAL A 87 -17.20 -7.84 -28.81
CA VAL A 87 -18.03 -9.02 -28.95
C VAL A 87 -17.97 -9.88 -27.70
N GLY A 88 -19.13 -10.36 -27.29
CA GLY A 88 -19.24 -11.26 -26.15
C GLY A 88 -20.66 -11.76 -25.94
N LYS A 89 -20.92 -12.28 -24.76
CA LYS A 89 -22.25 -12.81 -24.40
C LYS A 89 -22.80 -12.16 -23.15
N TYR A 90 -24.09 -11.92 -23.14
CA TYR A 90 -24.85 -11.57 -21.96
C TYR A 90 -25.68 -12.74 -21.46
N PHE A 91 -25.92 -12.77 -20.18
CA PHE A 91 -26.93 -13.58 -19.53
C PHE A 91 -27.80 -12.66 -18.66
N TYR A 92 -28.98 -12.35 -19.20
CA TYR A 92 -29.98 -11.45 -18.60
C TYR A 92 -29.45 -10.06 -18.17
N GLY A 93 -28.62 -9.43 -19.01
CA GLY A 93 -28.10 -8.09 -18.77
C GLY A 93 -29.18 -7.01 -18.86
N ASN A 94 -29.30 -6.17 -17.82
CA ASN A 94 -30.32 -5.12 -17.74
C ASN A 94 -29.88 -3.77 -18.33
N GLY A 95 -28.65 -3.65 -18.83
CA GLY A 95 -28.15 -2.40 -19.41
C GLY A 95 -27.43 -1.47 -18.42
N SER A 96 -27.30 -1.83 -17.16
CA SER A 96 -26.59 -1.06 -16.14
C SER A 96 -25.08 -1.34 -16.11
N LYS A 97 -24.36 -0.65 -15.20
CA LYS A 97 -22.88 -0.72 -15.06
C LYS A 97 -22.17 -0.38 -16.36
N ILE A 98 -22.40 0.83 -16.85
CA ILE A 98 -21.80 1.33 -18.09
C ILE A 98 -20.29 1.46 -17.91
N ASP A 99 -19.53 0.79 -18.76
CA ASP A 99 -18.08 0.95 -18.84
C ASP A 99 -17.73 2.39 -19.27
N PRO A 100 -16.88 3.10 -18.50
CA PRO A 100 -16.60 4.51 -18.77
C PRO A 100 -15.82 4.76 -20.06
N GLU A 101 -15.06 3.79 -20.55
CA GLU A 101 -14.24 3.91 -21.76
C GLU A 101 -15.03 3.53 -23.01
N THR A 102 -15.65 2.35 -23.02
CA THR A 102 -16.36 1.80 -24.16
C THR A 102 -17.83 2.21 -24.24
N LYS A 103 -18.39 2.71 -23.13
CA LYS A 103 -19.83 2.98 -22.97
C LYS A 103 -20.72 1.75 -23.12
N ILE A 104 -20.15 0.54 -23.04
CA ILE A 104 -20.89 -0.71 -23.12
C ILE A 104 -21.41 -1.07 -21.72
N PRO A 105 -22.72 -1.45 -21.59
CA PRO A 105 -23.28 -1.97 -20.35
C PRO A 105 -22.64 -3.31 -19.98
N MET A 106 -22.03 -3.41 -18.81
CA MET A 106 -21.32 -4.64 -18.39
C MET A 106 -22.16 -5.60 -17.56
N GLN A 107 -23.26 -5.14 -16.93
CA GLN A 107 -24.09 -6.03 -16.14
C GLN A 107 -24.64 -7.16 -17.01
N GLY A 108 -24.46 -8.41 -16.57
CA GLY A 108 -24.81 -9.62 -17.31
C GLY A 108 -23.76 -10.11 -18.29
N PHE A 109 -22.55 -9.51 -18.36
CA PHE A 109 -21.43 -10.10 -19.11
C PHE A 109 -21.12 -11.49 -18.57
N VAL A 110 -21.03 -12.47 -19.49
CA VAL A 110 -20.65 -13.85 -19.16
C VAL A 110 -19.67 -14.42 -20.19
N GLY A 111 -18.74 -15.24 -19.69
CA GLY A 111 -17.70 -15.83 -20.53
C GLY A 111 -16.75 -14.78 -21.13
N ASN A 112 -16.12 -15.14 -22.21
CA ASN A 112 -15.12 -14.28 -22.86
C ASN A 112 -15.78 -13.13 -23.61
N TRP A 113 -15.20 -11.95 -23.40
CA TRP A 113 -15.41 -10.74 -24.17
C TRP A 113 -14.13 -10.31 -24.82
N THR A 114 -14.21 -9.92 -26.10
CA THR A 114 -13.09 -9.39 -26.86
C THR A 114 -13.42 -7.97 -27.31
N PHE A 115 -12.51 -7.05 -27.12
CA PHE A 115 -12.59 -5.64 -27.47
C PHE A 115 -11.52 -5.29 -28.51
N TYR A 116 -11.81 -4.33 -29.38
CA TYR A 116 -10.96 -3.98 -30.51
C TYR A 116 -10.77 -2.48 -30.62
N TYR A 117 -9.61 -2.07 -31.06
CA TYR A 117 -9.34 -0.69 -31.51
C TYR A 117 -10.14 -0.38 -32.79
N LYS A 118 -10.29 0.91 -33.12
CA LYS A 118 -10.92 1.35 -34.39
C LYS A 118 -10.19 0.81 -35.63
N THR A 119 -8.92 0.44 -35.52
CA THR A 119 -8.13 -0.22 -36.54
C THR A 119 -8.53 -1.66 -36.82
N GLY A 120 -9.33 -2.26 -35.92
CA GLY A 120 -9.72 -3.67 -35.97
C GLY A 120 -8.76 -4.61 -35.19
N GLN A 121 -7.64 -4.11 -34.70
CA GLN A 121 -6.72 -4.87 -33.84
C GLN A 121 -7.34 -5.11 -32.46
N GLN A 122 -7.01 -6.25 -31.86
CA GLN A 122 -7.44 -6.59 -30.51
C GLN A 122 -6.88 -5.61 -29.50
N TRP A 123 -7.73 -5.11 -28.60
CA TRP A 123 -7.34 -4.21 -27.51
C TRP A 123 -7.37 -4.90 -26.16
N GLN A 124 -8.41 -5.70 -25.89
CA GLN A 124 -8.58 -6.43 -24.65
C GLN A 124 -9.35 -7.72 -24.86
N GLU A 125 -8.98 -8.74 -24.10
CA GLU A 125 -9.75 -9.97 -23.95
C GLU A 125 -9.78 -10.40 -22.48
N GLY A 126 -10.87 -11.03 -22.06
CA GLY A 126 -10.98 -11.56 -20.71
C GLY A 126 -12.31 -12.25 -20.49
N SER A 127 -12.46 -12.88 -19.34
CA SER A 127 -13.69 -13.54 -18.94
C SER A 127 -14.41 -12.74 -17.85
N TRP A 128 -15.75 -12.83 -17.89
CA TRP A 128 -16.62 -12.21 -16.90
C TRP A 128 -17.68 -13.19 -16.40
N LYS A 129 -18.11 -12.99 -15.17
CA LYS A 129 -19.22 -13.67 -14.56
C LYS A 129 -20.18 -12.63 -13.99
N ASP A 130 -21.33 -12.44 -14.64
CA ASP A 130 -22.32 -11.41 -14.32
C ASP A 130 -21.73 -9.98 -14.23
N GLY A 131 -20.92 -9.62 -15.22
CA GLY A 131 -20.27 -8.30 -15.27
C GLY A 131 -19.13 -8.09 -14.28
N ILE A 132 -18.70 -9.15 -13.59
CA ILE A 132 -17.56 -9.18 -12.68
C ILE A 132 -16.37 -9.83 -13.39
N PRO A 133 -15.20 -9.21 -13.50
CA PRO A 133 -14.02 -9.81 -14.10
C PRO A 133 -13.63 -11.11 -13.40
N SER A 134 -13.23 -12.14 -14.17
CA SER A 134 -12.84 -13.45 -13.68
C SER A 134 -11.82 -14.10 -14.60
N GLY A 135 -10.82 -14.79 -14.04
CA GLY A 135 -9.75 -15.42 -14.80
C GLY A 135 -8.78 -14.42 -15.43
N GLU A 136 -8.08 -14.89 -16.46
CA GLU A 136 -7.07 -14.09 -17.13
C GLU A 136 -7.69 -13.01 -18.04
N HIS A 137 -7.13 -11.82 -17.97
CA HIS A 137 -7.42 -10.68 -18.82
C HIS A 137 -6.14 -10.18 -19.47
N VAL A 138 -6.16 -10.07 -20.79
CA VAL A 138 -5.03 -9.59 -21.58
C VAL A 138 -5.41 -8.29 -22.27
N LYS A 139 -4.52 -7.31 -22.22
CA LYS A 139 -4.62 -6.07 -23.01
C LYS A 139 -3.42 -5.95 -23.94
N TRP A 140 -3.64 -5.36 -25.10
CA TRP A 140 -2.63 -5.12 -26.13
C TRP A 140 -2.53 -3.63 -26.47
N TYR A 141 -1.38 -3.25 -26.96
CA TYR A 141 -1.16 -1.95 -27.61
C TYR A 141 -1.70 -1.94 -29.04
N PRO A 142 -1.88 -0.74 -29.64
CA PRO A 142 -2.32 -0.65 -31.06
C PRO A 142 -1.37 -1.33 -32.05
N ASN A 143 -0.10 -1.48 -31.72
CA ASN A 143 0.89 -2.19 -32.55
C ASN A 143 0.80 -3.74 -32.42
N GLY A 144 -0.09 -4.24 -31.56
CA GLY A 144 -0.30 -5.67 -31.31
C GLY A 144 0.56 -6.29 -30.19
N ASN A 145 1.53 -5.55 -29.65
CA ASN A 145 2.32 -6.03 -28.53
C ASN A 145 1.47 -6.10 -27.26
N THR A 146 1.73 -7.10 -26.40
CA THR A 146 1.06 -7.25 -25.11
C THR A 146 1.32 -6.04 -24.24
N LYS A 147 0.28 -5.50 -23.61
CA LYS A 147 0.34 -4.39 -22.67
C LYS A 147 0.26 -4.85 -21.22
N THR A 148 -0.68 -5.74 -20.92
CA THR A 148 -0.85 -6.29 -19.57
C THR A 148 -1.45 -7.69 -19.61
N ILE A 149 -1.02 -8.52 -18.67
CA ILE A 149 -1.70 -9.77 -18.31
C ILE A 149 -2.06 -9.66 -16.85
N LEU A 150 -3.35 -9.85 -16.54
CA LEU A 150 -3.95 -9.69 -15.22
C LEU A 150 -4.81 -10.90 -14.93
N THR A 151 -4.80 -11.38 -13.71
CA THR A 151 -5.73 -12.44 -13.27
C THR A 151 -6.70 -11.88 -12.23
N TYR A 152 -7.98 -12.21 -12.39
CA TYR A 152 -9.05 -11.81 -11.48
C TYR A 152 -9.69 -13.01 -10.82
N GLU A 153 -9.96 -12.90 -9.54
CA GLU A 153 -10.82 -13.81 -8.79
C GLU A 153 -11.89 -12.99 -8.07
N SER A 154 -13.17 -13.32 -8.36
CA SER A 154 -14.31 -12.58 -7.80
C SER A 154 -14.29 -11.06 -7.99
N GLY A 155 -13.68 -10.59 -9.08
CA GLY A 155 -13.56 -9.16 -9.43
C GLY A 155 -12.33 -8.47 -8.86
N GLU A 156 -11.55 -9.12 -8.03
CA GLU A 156 -10.32 -8.58 -7.46
C GLU A 156 -9.09 -9.17 -8.16
N LEU A 157 -8.02 -8.38 -8.26
CA LEU A 157 -6.76 -8.84 -8.81
C LEU A 157 -6.16 -9.92 -7.89
N GLN A 158 -5.73 -11.03 -8.51
CA GLN A 158 -5.18 -12.18 -7.80
C GLN A 158 -4.03 -12.81 -8.57
N GLY A 159 -2.91 -13.10 -7.87
CA GLY A 159 -1.74 -13.73 -8.49
C GLY A 159 -0.80 -12.77 -9.21
N PRO A 160 0.08 -13.30 -10.07
CA PRO A 160 1.09 -12.50 -10.77
C PRO A 160 0.45 -11.59 -11.83
N ILE A 161 1.03 -10.42 -11.97
CA ILE A 161 0.70 -9.43 -12.99
C ILE A 161 1.98 -9.04 -13.71
N THR A 162 1.91 -8.97 -15.04
CA THR A 162 3.00 -8.40 -15.85
C THR A 162 2.45 -7.30 -16.75
N LYS A 163 3.15 -6.19 -16.78
CA LYS A 163 2.92 -5.08 -17.71
C LYS A 163 4.15 -4.87 -18.57
N TRP A 164 3.93 -4.45 -19.81
CA TRP A 164 5.00 -4.19 -20.78
C TRP A 164 4.92 -2.76 -21.29
N PHE A 165 6.04 -2.26 -21.79
CA PHE A 165 6.11 -1.09 -22.63
C PHE A 165 5.62 -1.43 -24.04
N GLU A 166 5.36 -0.39 -24.85
CA GLU A 166 4.84 -0.57 -26.22
C GLU A 166 5.84 -1.27 -27.17
N ASP A 167 7.13 -1.20 -26.86
CA ASP A 167 8.21 -1.92 -27.57
C ASP A 167 8.34 -3.40 -27.18
N GLY A 168 7.56 -3.86 -26.19
CA GLY A 168 7.54 -5.23 -25.71
C GLY A 168 8.48 -5.53 -24.54
N GLN A 169 9.25 -4.56 -24.05
CA GLN A 169 10.07 -4.74 -22.84
C GLN A 169 9.18 -4.76 -21.60
N VAL A 170 9.58 -5.53 -20.59
CA VAL A 170 8.87 -5.60 -19.30
C VAL A 170 8.93 -4.23 -18.61
N LYS A 171 7.79 -3.77 -18.12
CA LYS A 171 7.63 -2.53 -17.38
C LYS A 171 7.43 -2.74 -15.89
N GLU A 172 6.64 -3.76 -15.53
CA GLU A 172 6.28 -4.05 -14.15
C GLU A 172 5.95 -5.53 -14.00
N GLU A 173 6.48 -6.15 -12.96
CA GLU A 173 6.06 -7.43 -12.44
C GLU A 173 5.63 -7.25 -10.99
N ALA A 174 4.47 -7.78 -10.64
CA ALA A 174 3.89 -7.64 -9.32
C ALA A 174 3.07 -8.86 -8.97
N PHE A 175 2.87 -9.09 -7.68
CA PHE A 175 1.94 -10.10 -7.19
C PHE A 175 0.83 -9.43 -6.42
N TYR A 176 -0.41 -9.82 -6.68
CA TYR A 176 -1.61 -9.31 -6.00
C TYR A 176 -2.31 -10.41 -5.22
N ASN A 177 -2.84 -10.03 -4.06
CA ASN A 177 -3.64 -10.87 -3.21
C ASN A 177 -4.86 -10.08 -2.73
N PHE A 178 -6.07 -10.53 -3.11
CA PHE A 178 -7.33 -9.80 -2.87
C PHE A 178 -7.26 -8.31 -3.23
N GLY A 179 -6.84 -8.01 -4.46
CA GLY A 179 -6.77 -6.65 -5.01
C GLY A 179 -5.63 -5.77 -4.47
N LYS A 180 -4.79 -6.28 -3.58
CA LYS A 180 -3.65 -5.54 -3.00
C LYS A 180 -2.33 -6.14 -3.43
N LEU A 181 -1.34 -5.28 -3.66
CA LEU A 181 0.05 -5.73 -3.83
C LEU A 181 0.48 -6.58 -2.62
N ASP A 182 1.05 -7.75 -2.89
CA ASP A 182 1.52 -8.68 -1.85
C ASP A 182 2.69 -9.48 -2.39
N SER A 183 3.77 -9.68 -1.58
CA SER A 183 5.00 -10.32 -2.07
C SER A 183 5.78 -9.43 -3.06
N SER A 184 6.48 -10.02 -4.04
CA SER A 184 7.45 -9.36 -4.90
C SER A 184 6.86 -8.30 -5.82
N TYR A 185 7.62 -7.24 -6.00
CA TYR A 185 7.33 -6.12 -6.90
C TYR A 185 8.62 -5.66 -7.59
N SER A 186 8.59 -5.49 -8.90
CA SER A 186 9.70 -4.96 -9.68
C SER A 186 9.20 -4.08 -10.82
N THR A 187 9.91 -3.00 -11.10
CA THR A 187 9.67 -2.15 -12.28
C THR A 187 10.96 -1.89 -13.06
N TRP A 188 10.80 -1.51 -14.31
CA TRP A 188 11.90 -1.24 -15.23
C TRP A 188 11.70 0.10 -15.94
N TYR A 189 12.78 0.72 -16.34
CA TYR A 189 12.79 1.84 -17.26
C TYR A 189 12.54 1.36 -18.69
N SER A 190 12.19 2.29 -19.59
CA SER A 190 11.93 1.98 -21.00
C SER A 190 13.18 1.51 -21.78
N ASN A 191 14.37 1.74 -21.24
CA ASN A 191 15.62 1.21 -21.80
C ASN A 191 15.96 -0.22 -21.32
N GLY A 192 15.06 -0.86 -20.52
CA GLY A 192 15.20 -2.21 -20.01
C GLY A 192 16.00 -2.31 -18.70
N SER A 193 16.61 -1.24 -18.19
CA SER A 193 17.28 -1.26 -16.90
C SER A 193 16.26 -1.33 -15.75
N LYS A 194 16.61 -2.03 -14.67
CA LYS A 194 15.75 -2.11 -13.48
C LYS A 194 15.60 -0.73 -12.86
N LYS A 195 14.40 -0.40 -12.35
CA LYS A 195 14.09 0.86 -11.71
C LYS A 195 13.94 0.74 -10.21
N GLU A 196 13.19 -0.25 -9.77
CA GLU A 196 12.98 -0.54 -8.36
C GLU A 196 12.57 -2.00 -8.16
N GLU A 197 12.93 -2.56 -7.00
CA GLU A 197 12.44 -3.84 -6.54
C GLU A 197 12.32 -3.88 -5.03
N GLY A 198 11.42 -4.72 -4.54
CA GLY A 198 11.18 -4.98 -3.14
C GLY A 198 9.91 -5.78 -2.93
N ASP A 199 9.48 -5.86 -1.70
CA ASP A 199 8.29 -6.61 -1.33
C ASP A 199 7.20 -5.71 -0.78
N TYR A 200 5.96 -6.10 -1.05
CA TYR A 200 4.77 -5.57 -0.39
C TYR A 200 4.17 -6.61 0.55
N PHE A 201 3.57 -6.14 1.62
CA PHE A 201 2.73 -6.94 2.49
C PHE A 201 1.37 -6.25 2.63
N ARG A 202 0.32 -6.86 2.06
CA ARG A 202 -1.05 -6.30 2.07
C ARG A 202 -1.17 -4.87 1.52
N GLY A 203 -0.41 -4.53 0.49
CA GLY A 203 -0.40 -3.23 -0.17
C GLY A 203 0.55 -2.21 0.45
N ILE A 204 1.36 -2.60 1.44
CA ILE A 204 2.29 -1.73 2.16
C ILE A 204 3.72 -2.21 1.89
N GLN A 205 4.64 -1.30 1.54
CA GLN A 205 6.06 -1.63 1.36
C GLN A 205 6.65 -2.23 2.64
N ASN A 206 7.37 -3.35 2.51
CA ASN A 206 7.95 -4.06 3.64
C ASN A 206 9.25 -4.74 3.23
N GLY A 207 10.20 -4.91 4.17
CA GLY A 207 11.47 -5.55 3.89
C GLY A 207 12.42 -4.68 3.08
N HIS A 208 13.35 -5.33 2.41
CA HIS A 208 14.42 -4.67 1.65
C HIS A 208 13.92 -4.11 0.33
N TRP A 209 14.37 -2.89 -0.02
CA TRP A 209 14.04 -2.20 -1.25
C TRP A 209 15.29 -1.62 -1.88
N THR A 210 15.43 -1.84 -3.19
CA THR A 210 16.51 -1.32 -4.01
C THR A 210 15.95 -0.49 -5.17
N PHE A 211 16.55 0.65 -5.41
CA PHE A 211 16.20 1.57 -6.49
C PHE A 211 17.45 1.85 -7.34
N TRP A 212 17.26 1.98 -8.64
CA TRP A 212 18.33 2.23 -9.59
C TRP A 212 18.09 3.53 -10.39
N HIS A 213 19.15 4.11 -10.85
CA HIS A 213 19.13 5.13 -11.89
C HIS A 213 18.85 4.49 -13.26
N GLU A 214 18.46 5.30 -14.25
CA GLU A 214 18.17 4.81 -15.60
C GLU A 214 19.41 4.22 -16.30
N ASN A 215 20.62 4.59 -15.91
CA ASN A 215 21.87 4.02 -16.38
C ASN A 215 22.22 2.66 -15.75
N GLY A 216 21.37 2.14 -14.85
CA GLY A 216 21.56 0.87 -14.16
C GLY A 216 22.36 0.92 -12.86
N GLU A 217 22.98 2.05 -12.51
CA GLU A 217 23.68 2.22 -11.23
C GLU A 217 22.67 2.32 -10.08
N LEU A 218 23.09 1.88 -8.88
CA LEU A 218 22.29 2.01 -7.67
C LEU A 218 21.95 3.47 -7.42
N LYS A 219 20.70 3.75 -7.04
CA LYS A 219 20.20 5.07 -6.65
C LYS A 219 19.94 5.16 -5.15
N ARG A 220 19.30 4.15 -4.59
CA ARG A 220 18.95 4.10 -3.18
C ARG A 220 18.72 2.67 -2.73
N ASP A 221 19.15 2.35 -1.52
CA ASP A 221 19.07 1.02 -0.94
C ASP A 221 18.74 1.11 0.54
N GLY A 222 17.80 0.28 1.02
CA GLY A 222 17.38 0.28 2.42
C GLY A 222 16.17 -0.61 2.68
N SER A 223 15.56 -0.45 3.85
CA SER A 223 14.40 -1.27 4.22
C SER A 223 13.22 -0.43 4.67
N TYR A 224 12.02 -0.92 4.36
CA TYR A 224 10.77 -0.44 4.92
C TYR A 224 10.25 -1.38 6.00
N SER A 225 9.63 -0.80 7.01
CA SER A 225 8.81 -1.50 8.00
C SER A 225 7.44 -0.83 8.03
N ASN A 226 6.37 -1.59 7.70
CA ASN A 226 5.01 -1.06 7.62
C ASN A 226 4.85 0.23 6.76
N GLY A 227 5.58 0.32 5.64
CA GLY A 227 5.54 1.44 4.72
C GLY A 227 6.43 2.64 5.09
N GLU A 228 7.09 2.56 6.23
CA GLU A 228 7.98 3.61 6.72
C GLU A 228 9.45 3.20 6.58
N MET A 229 10.31 4.14 6.20
CA MET A 229 11.76 3.89 6.13
C MET A 229 12.29 3.46 7.49
N ASP A 230 13.00 2.34 7.55
CA ASP A 230 13.61 1.82 8.78
C ASP A 230 15.03 1.34 8.54
N GLY A 231 15.87 1.42 9.58
CA GLY A 231 17.26 1.00 9.45
C GLY A 231 18.14 2.01 8.72
N ILE A 232 19.16 1.51 8.04
CA ILE A 232 20.11 2.31 7.27
C ILE A 232 19.63 2.39 5.83
N TRP A 233 19.62 3.62 5.32
CA TRP A 233 19.39 3.94 3.93
C TRP A 233 20.65 4.54 3.33
N VAL A 234 21.00 4.08 2.14
CA VAL A 234 22.15 4.58 1.38
C VAL A 234 21.65 5.21 0.10
N GLU A 235 22.12 6.40 -0.21
CA GLU A 235 21.86 7.09 -1.48
C GLU A 235 23.16 7.17 -2.29
N TYR A 236 23.02 6.99 -3.60
CA TYR A 236 24.11 6.97 -4.56
C TYR A 236 23.85 7.97 -5.68
N ALA A 237 24.90 8.63 -6.14
CA ALA A 237 24.88 9.41 -7.38
C ALA A 237 24.81 8.49 -8.60
N ALA A 238 24.47 9.04 -9.75
CA ALA A 238 24.39 8.28 -11.01
C ALA A 238 25.76 7.77 -11.52
N ASP A 239 26.86 8.22 -10.92
CA ASP A 239 28.22 7.70 -11.15
C ASP A 239 28.59 6.52 -10.22
N GLY A 240 27.65 6.04 -9.39
CA GLY A 240 27.82 4.95 -8.45
C GLY A 240 28.43 5.34 -7.11
N ASN A 241 28.82 6.59 -6.89
CA ASN A 241 29.37 7.04 -5.62
C ASN A 241 28.30 7.21 -4.55
N SER A 242 28.56 6.72 -3.34
CA SER A 242 27.66 6.93 -2.19
C SER A 242 27.64 8.42 -1.82
N ILE A 243 26.46 9.05 -1.84
CA ILE A 243 26.24 10.45 -1.48
C ILE A 243 25.95 10.57 0.01
N GLN A 244 25.09 9.71 0.54
CA GLN A 244 24.58 9.82 1.90
C GLN A 244 24.26 8.43 2.47
N ARG A 245 24.51 8.28 3.78
CA ARG A 245 24.14 7.11 4.55
C ARG A 245 23.41 7.56 5.81
N SER A 246 22.10 7.32 5.86
CA SER A 246 21.22 7.83 6.90
C SER A 246 20.58 6.73 7.70
N ARG A 247 20.39 6.92 8.99
CA ARG A 247 19.62 6.03 9.86
C ARG A 247 18.22 6.56 10.06
N TYR A 248 17.23 5.70 9.88
CA TYR A 248 15.82 5.94 10.15
C TYR A 248 15.28 5.00 11.21
N ASN A 249 14.20 5.39 11.85
CA ASN A 249 13.39 4.57 12.75
C ASN A 249 11.92 4.95 12.52
N GLU A 250 11.13 4.01 12.00
CA GLU A 250 9.71 4.22 11.70
C GLU A 250 9.44 5.55 10.96
N GLY A 251 10.10 5.75 9.82
CA GLY A 251 10.02 6.95 8.98
C GLY A 251 10.75 8.18 9.50
N LEU A 252 11.15 8.19 10.77
CA LEU A 252 11.83 9.32 11.36
C LEU A 252 13.34 9.28 11.08
N PHE A 253 13.85 10.27 10.35
CA PHE A 253 15.29 10.47 10.19
C PHE A 253 15.96 10.69 11.53
N LEU A 254 16.91 9.84 11.90
CA LEU A 254 17.65 9.95 13.14
C LEU A 254 18.92 10.77 12.95
N TYR A 255 19.80 10.34 12.05
CA TYR A 255 21.10 10.96 11.80
C TYR A 255 21.72 10.44 10.50
N ASP A 256 22.71 11.21 10.02
CA ASP A 256 23.62 10.74 8.99
C ASP A 256 24.81 10.00 9.65
N LEU A 257 25.24 8.89 9.05
CA LEU A 257 26.30 8.05 9.60
C LEU A 257 27.68 8.77 9.63
N HIS A 258 27.84 9.86 8.88
CA HIS A 258 29.05 10.68 8.91
C HIS A 258 29.09 11.68 10.07
N TRP A 259 27.98 11.85 10.82
CA TRP A 259 27.96 12.77 11.96
C TRP A 259 28.85 12.30 13.10
N GLY A 260 29.62 13.25 13.66
CA GLY A 260 30.38 12.99 14.85
C GLY A 260 29.56 13.00 16.15
N PRO A 261 30.17 12.63 17.27
CA PRO A 261 29.47 12.46 18.55
C PRO A 261 28.81 13.75 19.08
N LYS A 262 29.31 14.94 18.69
CA LYS A 262 28.73 16.23 19.08
C LYS A 262 27.39 16.47 18.36
N GLU A 263 27.38 16.29 17.04
CA GLU A 263 26.21 16.43 16.19
C GLU A 263 25.11 15.46 16.62
N LEU A 264 25.47 14.19 16.82
CA LEU A 264 24.58 13.13 17.31
C LEU A 264 23.98 13.48 18.67
N TYR A 265 24.81 13.97 19.63
CA TYR A 265 24.31 14.36 20.94
C TYR A 265 23.31 15.53 20.84
N THR A 266 23.61 16.52 20.02
CA THR A 266 22.66 17.62 19.75
C THR A 266 21.37 17.14 19.14
N ARG A 267 21.46 16.19 18.22
CA ARG A 267 20.28 15.56 17.60
C ARG A 267 19.44 14.79 18.62
N SER A 268 20.06 14.01 19.49
CA SER A 268 19.35 13.26 20.52
C SER A 268 18.54 14.17 21.45
N GLN A 269 19.09 15.32 21.84
CA GLN A 269 18.37 16.29 22.67
C GLN A 269 17.14 16.87 21.97
N LYS A 270 17.21 17.10 20.64
CA LYS A 270 16.04 17.53 19.85
C LYS A 270 15.00 16.42 19.74
N LEU A 271 15.44 15.18 19.54
CA LEU A 271 14.55 14.00 19.45
C LEU A 271 13.86 13.72 20.77
N ARG A 272 14.50 13.91 21.92
CA ARG A 272 13.89 13.71 23.25
C ARG A 272 12.54 14.41 23.42
N LYS A 273 12.36 15.57 22.76
CA LYS A 273 11.11 16.35 22.80
C LYS A 273 10.03 15.82 21.85
N LYS A 274 10.40 15.02 20.83
CA LYS A 274 9.50 14.55 19.76
C LYS A 274 9.24 13.05 19.85
N ASN A 275 10.29 12.29 20.06
CA ASN A 275 10.29 10.84 20.12
C ASN A 275 11.42 10.37 21.02
N ILE A 276 11.07 9.98 22.23
CA ILE A 276 12.03 9.60 23.28
C ILE A 276 12.80 8.34 22.89
N GLU A 277 12.15 7.36 22.28
CA GLU A 277 12.77 6.11 21.84
C GLU A 277 13.85 6.36 20.81
N SER A 278 13.56 7.19 19.80
CA SER A 278 14.54 7.63 18.80
C SER A 278 15.70 8.40 19.42
N SER A 279 15.46 9.21 20.47
CA SER A 279 16.53 9.85 21.23
C SER A 279 17.46 8.83 21.87
N ILE A 280 16.90 7.79 22.50
CA ILE A 280 17.66 6.71 23.15
C ILE A 280 18.51 5.96 22.12
N LEU A 281 17.95 5.64 20.93
CA LEU A 281 18.70 4.98 19.85
C LEU A 281 19.94 5.79 19.40
N VAL A 282 19.81 7.12 19.29
CA VAL A 282 20.94 7.98 18.95
C VAL A 282 21.99 8.02 20.07
N LEU A 283 21.56 8.07 21.34
CA LEU A 283 22.45 8.02 22.50
C LEU A 283 23.21 6.69 22.57
N ASP A 284 22.54 5.58 22.30
CA ASP A 284 23.16 4.24 22.23
C ASP A 284 24.23 4.18 21.13
N ASN A 285 23.96 4.75 19.95
CA ASN A 285 24.97 4.84 18.90
C ASN A 285 26.23 5.60 19.37
N ILE A 286 26.07 6.71 20.09
CA ILE A 286 27.22 7.48 20.60
C ILE A 286 28.03 6.64 21.58
N VAL A 287 27.37 5.98 22.52
CA VAL A 287 28.02 5.13 23.55
C VAL A 287 28.78 3.98 22.92
N ASN A 288 28.22 3.37 21.88
CA ASN A 288 28.80 2.17 21.26
C ASN A 288 29.93 2.52 20.25
N SER A 289 29.74 3.58 19.45
CA SER A 289 30.64 3.92 18.35
C SER A 289 31.73 4.93 18.72
N PHE A 290 31.55 5.72 19.80
CA PHE A 290 32.45 6.80 20.17
C PHE A 290 32.86 6.75 21.66
N LYS A 291 33.24 5.57 22.14
CA LYS A 291 33.49 5.26 23.55
C LYS A 291 34.46 6.23 24.24
N GLU A 292 35.47 6.66 23.54
CA GLU A 292 36.52 7.57 24.05
C GLU A 292 36.09 9.05 24.06
N SER A 293 34.94 9.36 23.47
CA SER A 293 34.43 10.71 23.42
C SER A 293 33.80 11.13 24.75
N LYS A 294 34.02 12.38 25.17
CA LYS A 294 33.29 12.99 26.29
C LYS A 294 31.74 12.91 26.12
N TYR A 295 31.26 12.77 24.88
CA TYR A 295 29.86 12.66 24.61
C TYR A 295 29.31 11.24 24.90
N ALA A 296 30.13 10.18 24.88
CA ALA A 296 29.69 8.84 25.27
C ALA A 296 29.26 8.81 26.74
N THR A 297 30.06 9.34 27.64
CA THR A 297 29.70 9.45 29.06
C THR A 297 28.44 10.28 29.28
N ARG A 298 28.34 11.43 28.60
CA ARG A 298 27.15 12.30 28.67
C ARG A 298 25.90 11.62 28.12
N SER A 299 26.04 10.85 27.04
CA SER A 299 24.95 10.11 26.42
C SER A 299 24.41 9.01 27.33
N GLN A 300 25.31 8.22 27.93
CA GLN A 300 24.91 7.18 28.86
C GLN A 300 24.20 7.75 30.11
N PHE A 301 24.69 8.89 30.60
CA PHE A 301 24.08 9.61 31.73
C PHE A 301 22.71 10.20 31.34
N LEU A 302 22.62 10.86 30.20
CA LEU A 302 21.35 11.43 29.71
C LEU A 302 20.29 10.34 29.47
N LYS A 303 20.70 9.14 28.99
CA LYS A 303 19.80 8.00 28.85
C LYS A 303 19.21 7.57 30.18
N ALA A 304 20.03 7.52 31.25
CA ALA A 304 19.55 7.23 32.59
C ALA A 304 18.57 8.32 33.10
N GLU A 305 18.83 9.60 32.82
CA GLU A 305 17.92 10.71 33.14
C GLU A 305 16.59 10.62 32.39
N ILE A 306 16.59 10.19 31.12
CA ILE A 306 15.37 9.96 30.34
C ILE A 306 14.50 8.89 31.01
N TYR A 307 15.08 7.74 31.37
CA TYR A 307 14.33 6.71 32.07
C TYR A 307 13.80 7.19 33.43
N MET A 308 14.60 7.96 34.18
CA MET A 308 14.22 8.51 35.48
C MET A 308 13.10 9.54 35.37
N ASN A 309 13.27 10.53 34.47
CA ASN A 309 12.48 11.77 34.50
C ASN A 309 11.33 11.77 33.49
N ASP A 310 11.54 11.18 32.30
CA ASP A 310 10.55 11.22 31.21
C ASP A 310 9.67 9.97 31.23
N LEU A 311 10.31 8.78 31.28
CA LEU A 311 9.61 7.49 31.21
C LEU A 311 9.15 6.97 32.58
N LYS A 312 9.73 7.48 33.68
CA LYS A 312 9.47 6.99 35.07
C LYS A 312 9.74 5.49 35.25
N ASP A 313 10.58 4.91 34.40
CA ASP A 313 11.08 3.54 34.58
C ASP A 313 12.33 3.56 35.47
N PHE A 314 12.10 3.51 36.76
CA PHE A 314 13.16 3.60 37.76
C PHE A 314 14.11 2.39 37.75
N ASN A 315 13.63 1.23 37.30
CA ASN A 315 14.48 0.04 37.16
C ASN A 315 15.43 0.19 35.96
N ALA A 316 14.93 0.68 34.81
CA ALA A 316 15.78 1.02 33.69
C ALA A 316 16.77 2.14 34.06
N ALA A 317 16.31 3.20 34.71
CA ALA A 317 17.17 4.28 35.18
C ALA A 317 18.35 3.76 36.03
N ILE A 318 18.08 2.85 36.98
CA ILE A 318 19.12 2.21 37.78
C ILE A 318 20.10 1.41 36.94
N ARG A 319 19.61 0.63 35.95
CA ARG A 319 20.51 -0.09 35.01
C ARG A 319 21.43 0.86 34.25
N GLU A 320 20.85 1.93 33.70
CA GLU A 320 21.61 2.88 32.89
C GLU A 320 22.60 3.72 33.74
N TYR A 321 22.22 4.17 34.94
CA TYR A 321 23.17 4.80 35.87
C TYR A 321 24.31 3.85 36.30
N LYS A 322 24.02 2.58 36.56
CA LYS A 322 25.07 1.59 36.84
C LYS A 322 25.96 1.34 35.63
N ALA A 323 25.44 1.43 34.42
CA ALA A 323 26.23 1.37 33.19
C ALA A 323 27.21 2.55 33.08
N VAL A 324 26.82 3.79 33.45
CA VAL A 324 27.77 4.91 33.54
C VAL A 324 28.93 4.58 34.50
N VAL A 325 28.62 4.08 35.69
CA VAL A 325 29.63 3.72 36.71
C VAL A 325 30.58 2.62 36.24
N LYS A 326 30.08 1.69 35.42
CA LYS A 326 30.85 0.57 34.88
C LYS A 326 31.73 1.00 33.70
N LEU A 327 31.14 1.71 32.75
CA LEU A 327 31.78 2.04 31.46
C LEU A 327 32.75 3.25 31.62
N PHE A 328 32.45 4.21 32.50
CA PHE A 328 33.17 5.46 32.64
C PHE A 328 33.52 5.76 34.12
N PRO A 329 34.21 4.85 34.82
CA PRO A 329 34.33 4.85 36.31
C PRO A 329 35.04 6.09 36.88
N THR A 330 35.89 6.75 36.09
CA THR A 330 36.67 7.96 36.49
C THR A 330 35.96 9.27 36.19
N SER A 331 34.81 9.23 35.50
CA SER A 331 34.09 10.44 35.12
C SER A 331 33.35 11.08 36.31
N ALA A 332 33.09 12.38 36.24
CA ALA A 332 32.20 13.04 37.18
C ALA A 332 30.79 12.45 37.17
N GLN A 333 30.29 12.09 35.99
CA GLN A 333 29.00 11.47 35.83
C GLN A 333 28.88 10.09 36.52
N ALA A 334 29.99 9.36 36.67
CA ALA A 334 29.98 8.10 37.44
C ALA A 334 29.68 8.32 38.91
N GLN A 335 30.21 9.39 39.49
CA GLN A 335 29.91 9.74 40.90
C GLN A 335 28.44 10.14 41.06
N ASP A 336 27.96 11.03 40.17
CA ASP A 336 26.56 11.47 40.17
C ASP A 336 25.63 10.26 39.95
N SER A 337 25.98 9.36 39.04
CA SER A 337 25.21 8.12 38.76
C SER A 337 25.13 7.17 39.96
N GLN A 338 26.23 6.94 40.66
CA GLN A 338 26.22 6.06 41.86
C GLN A 338 25.37 6.68 42.98
N TYR A 339 25.38 8.03 43.09
CA TYR A 339 24.49 8.73 44.04
C TYR A 339 23.02 8.53 43.62
N MET A 340 22.69 8.73 42.32
CA MET A 340 21.32 8.57 41.81
C MET A 340 20.78 7.16 42.00
N VAL A 341 21.59 6.11 41.80
CA VAL A 341 21.20 4.73 42.07
C VAL A 341 20.79 4.58 43.58
N SER A 342 21.58 5.15 44.50
CA SER A 342 21.29 5.11 45.91
C SER A 342 20.01 5.87 46.28
N TYR A 343 19.83 7.06 45.69
CA TYR A 343 18.65 7.91 45.84
C TYR A 343 17.36 7.21 45.33
N ILE A 344 17.41 6.62 44.13
CA ILE A 344 16.25 5.91 43.56
C ILE A 344 15.82 4.77 44.49
N TYR A 345 16.76 3.95 44.99
CA TYR A 345 16.43 2.92 45.93
C TYR A 345 15.84 3.44 47.25
N GLY A 346 16.37 4.55 47.77
CA GLY A 346 15.98 5.06 49.08
C GLY A 346 14.71 5.90 49.08
N SER A 347 14.56 6.79 48.09
CA SER A 347 13.52 7.83 48.08
C SER A 347 12.38 7.55 47.10
N VAL A 348 12.65 6.74 46.06
CA VAL A 348 11.65 6.42 45.06
C VAL A 348 11.06 5.04 45.23
N LEU A 349 11.91 4.02 45.39
CA LEU A 349 11.49 2.62 45.56
C LEU A 349 11.35 2.17 47.01
N GLU A 350 11.67 3.06 47.94
CA GLU A 350 11.63 2.80 49.42
C GLU A 350 12.40 1.56 49.89
N ASN A 351 13.32 1.04 49.04
CA ASN A 351 14.17 -0.09 49.38
C ASN A 351 15.37 0.35 50.23
N LYS A 352 15.09 0.60 51.51
CA LYS A 352 16.05 1.13 52.49
C LYS A 352 17.31 0.26 52.62
N LYS A 353 17.17 -1.07 52.54
CA LYS A 353 18.29 -2.00 52.63
C LYS A 353 19.26 -1.83 51.46
N GLN A 354 18.73 -1.77 50.24
CA GLN A 354 19.55 -1.60 49.02
C GLN A 354 20.15 -0.20 48.97
N ALA A 355 19.38 0.85 49.28
CA ALA A 355 19.87 2.22 49.35
C ALA A 355 21.08 2.35 50.29
N LYS A 356 21.00 1.77 51.50
CA LYS A 356 22.12 1.75 52.45
C LYS A 356 23.36 1.06 51.89
N LYS A 357 23.19 -0.04 51.16
CA LYS A 357 24.29 -0.75 50.49
C LYS A 357 24.96 0.16 49.42
N GLU A 358 24.15 0.77 48.56
CA GLU A 358 24.67 1.64 47.50
C GLU A 358 25.34 2.90 48.00
N TYR A 359 24.78 3.57 49.03
CA TYR A 359 25.43 4.74 49.66
C TYR A 359 26.78 4.38 50.32
N LYS A 360 26.89 3.22 51.00
CA LYS A 360 28.16 2.73 51.53
C LYS A 360 29.18 2.43 50.44
N SER A 361 28.71 1.83 49.33
CA SER A 361 29.53 1.60 48.13
C SER A 361 30.03 2.89 47.53
N PHE A 362 29.21 3.95 47.49
CA PHE A 362 29.62 5.29 47.05
C PHE A 362 30.77 5.84 47.89
N LEU A 363 30.63 5.84 49.21
CA LEU A 363 31.67 6.37 50.13
C LEU A 363 33.00 5.62 50.00
N LYS A 364 32.95 4.30 49.75
CA LYS A 364 34.15 3.48 49.52
C LYS A 364 34.81 3.84 48.16
N LYS A 365 34.00 3.99 47.11
CA LYS A 365 34.48 4.13 45.75
C LYS A 365 34.92 5.58 45.43
N TYR A 366 34.26 6.59 46.05
CA TYR A 366 34.46 8.00 45.78
C TYR A 366 34.69 8.82 47.06
N PRO A 367 35.74 8.53 47.87
CA PRO A 367 35.94 9.15 49.16
C PRO A 367 36.19 10.66 49.12
N SER A 368 36.71 11.17 47.98
CA SER A 368 36.99 12.57 47.74
C SER A 368 35.92 13.30 46.92
N SER A 369 34.75 12.67 46.69
CA SER A 369 33.69 13.28 45.91
C SER A 369 33.03 14.45 46.65
N ARG A 370 32.64 15.49 45.87
CA ARG A 370 31.80 16.60 46.36
C ARG A 370 30.49 16.17 47.00
N LEU A 371 30.01 14.96 46.67
CA LEU A 371 28.75 14.41 47.20
C LEU A 371 28.88 13.65 48.53
N VAL A 372 30.09 13.49 49.08
CA VAL A 372 30.33 12.73 50.31
C VAL A 372 29.51 13.26 51.48
N SER A 373 29.42 14.56 51.69
CA SER A 373 28.64 15.19 52.73
C SER A 373 27.16 14.90 52.61
N ALA A 374 26.62 15.01 51.38
CA ALA A 374 25.20 14.67 51.05
C ALA A 374 24.93 13.20 51.33
N VAL A 375 25.78 12.28 50.87
CA VAL A 375 25.65 10.85 51.09
C VAL A 375 25.65 10.47 52.55
N ARG A 376 26.51 11.08 53.35
CA ARG A 376 26.54 10.85 54.84
C ARG A 376 25.26 11.32 55.49
N LEU A 377 24.70 12.46 55.09
CA LEU A 377 23.43 12.97 55.57
C LEU A 377 22.25 11.99 55.25
N GLU A 378 22.17 11.58 53.99
CA GLU A 378 21.16 10.60 53.54
C GLU A 378 21.25 9.26 54.33
N LEU A 379 22.47 8.76 54.53
CA LEU A 379 22.69 7.56 55.33
C LEU A 379 22.25 7.72 56.81
N LYS A 380 22.48 8.88 57.39
CA LYS A 380 22.04 9.18 58.78
C LYS A 380 20.51 9.19 58.84
N GLN A 381 19.84 9.87 57.92
CA GLN A 381 18.39 9.92 57.87
C GLN A 381 17.78 8.54 57.60
N LEU A 382 18.38 7.75 56.71
CA LEU A 382 17.95 6.41 56.38
C LEU A 382 18.02 5.47 57.58
N ASN A 383 19.14 5.53 58.36
CA ASN A 383 19.33 4.78 59.59
C ASN A 383 18.28 5.16 60.65
N SER A 384 17.98 6.43 60.83
CA SER A 384 16.97 6.94 61.76
C SER A 384 15.56 6.44 61.39
N ARG A 385 15.22 6.43 60.05
CA ARG A 385 13.95 5.90 59.54
C ARG A 385 13.85 4.36 59.64
N MET A 386 14.99 3.64 59.70
CA MET A 386 15.02 2.17 59.91
C MET A 386 14.92 1.78 61.34
N ALA A 387 15.35 2.63 62.30
CA ALA A 387 15.31 2.39 63.72
C ALA A 387 13.92 2.67 64.34
N ARG A 388 13.04 3.39 63.66
CA ARG A 388 11.67 3.72 64.06
C ARG A 388 10.62 2.70 63.64
N LYS A 389 11.00 1.64 62.94
CA LYS A 389 10.19 0.47 62.59
C LYS A 389 10.65 -0.75 63.41
#